data_e0613e595b219dce4b2a511979f98f5f
#
_entry.id   e0613e595b219dce4b2a511979f98f5f
#
_cell.length_a   1.000
_cell.length_b   1.000
_cell.length_c   1.000
_cell.angle_alpha   90.00
_cell.angle_beta   90.00
_cell.angle_gamma   90.00
#
_symmetry.space_group_name_H-M   'P 1'
#
loop_
_entity.id
_entity.type
_entity.pdbx_description
1 polymer ?
#
loop_
_entity_poly.entity_id
_entity_poly.type
_entity_poly.pdbx_seq_one_letter_code
_entity_poly.pdbx_strand_id
1 'polypeptide(L)'
;FDVFYRANPDEGGFAIFAGLEQVIEYVENMRFSDTDVEYFRRQGIFHKDFLAYLKDFRFRGDIYAMPEGTVMYPNEPILTVVAPLVDAQLVETAILAQVNHQSLIATKARRIAFAAQGRTVSDFGARRAHNMDAATYGARAAYIGGVTGTATCSAGQMFDIPISGTMAHSWVMYYDDEYTAFKKYAETYPDNAVFLVDTYDVIHSGIPNAIRAAKDVLDPLGKRLKGV
;
A
#
# COMPACT_ATOMS: atom_id res chain seq x y z
N PHE A 1 -11.60 -22.22 -11.66
CA PHE A 1 -12.46 -21.36 -10.83
C PHE A 1 -12.38 -19.91 -11.28
N ASP A 2 -13.43 -19.15 -10.96
CA ASP A 2 -13.51 -17.72 -11.21
C ASP A 2 -13.44 -16.95 -9.90
N VAL A 3 -12.68 -15.85 -9.92
CA VAL A 3 -12.64 -14.85 -8.84
C VAL A 3 -13.57 -13.71 -9.21
N PHE A 4 -14.45 -13.32 -8.31
CA PHE A 4 -15.39 -12.22 -8.49
C PHE A 4 -15.76 -11.60 -7.15
N TYR A 5 -16.21 -10.35 -7.17
CA TYR A 5 -16.79 -9.71 -6.00
C TYR A 5 -18.27 -10.08 -5.84
N ARG A 6 -18.68 -10.43 -4.61
CA ARG A 6 -20.09 -10.72 -4.32
C ARG A 6 -20.92 -9.45 -4.14
N ALA A 7 -20.29 -8.42 -3.54
CA ALA A 7 -20.89 -7.12 -3.33
C ALA A 7 -19.80 -6.05 -3.31
N ASN A 8 -20.12 -4.85 -3.77
CA ASN A 8 -19.18 -3.73 -3.69
C ASN A 8 -18.93 -3.30 -2.24
N PRO A 9 -17.70 -2.93 -1.88
CA PRO A 9 -17.40 -2.42 -0.55
C PRO A 9 -18.09 -1.08 -0.31
N ASP A 10 -18.46 -0.81 0.96
CA ASP A 10 -19.04 0.47 1.42
C ASP A 10 -20.31 0.90 0.64
N GLU A 11 -21.12 -0.04 0.19
CA GLU A 11 -22.32 0.22 -0.63
C GLU A 11 -22.04 1.04 -1.90
N GLY A 12 -20.80 1.00 -2.39
CA GLY A 12 -20.37 1.75 -3.57
C GLY A 12 -20.89 1.16 -4.87
N GLY A 13 -20.90 1.97 -5.93
CA GLY A 13 -21.35 1.54 -7.25
C GLY A 13 -20.37 0.64 -8.01
N PHE A 14 -19.09 0.59 -7.60
CA PHE A 14 -18.04 -0.17 -8.26
C PHE A 14 -16.89 -0.49 -7.29
N ALA A 15 -15.99 -1.37 -7.73
CA ALA A 15 -14.69 -1.57 -7.12
C ALA A 15 -13.57 -1.44 -8.16
N ILE A 16 -12.31 -1.34 -7.70
CA ILE A 16 -11.12 -1.27 -8.56
C ILE A 16 -10.32 -2.55 -8.36
N PHE A 17 -10.02 -3.24 -9.46
CA PHE A 17 -9.22 -4.45 -9.44
C PHE A 17 -7.73 -4.14 -9.18
N ALA A 18 -7.14 -4.83 -8.20
CA ALA A 18 -5.71 -4.77 -7.90
C ALA A 18 -5.23 -6.06 -7.24
N GLY A 19 -3.92 -6.33 -7.30
CA GLY A 19 -3.27 -7.50 -6.70
C GLY A 19 -2.85 -8.56 -7.72
N LEU A 20 -3.04 -8.33 -9.01
CA LEU A 20 -2.70 -9.32 -10.06
C LEU A 20 -1.20 -9.59 -10.13
N GLU A 21 -0.35 -8.58 -10.02
CA GLU A 21 1.10 -8.76 -10.08
C GLU A 21 1.59 -9.70 -8.96
N GLN A 22 1.09 -9.53 -7.73
CA GLN A 22 1.42 -10.40 -6.61
C GLN A 22 0.84 -11.82 -6.77
N VAL A 23 -0.29 -11.96 -7.45
CA VAL A 23 -0.84 -13.27 -7.82
C VAL A 23 0.10 -13.97 -8.79
N ILE A 24 0.58 -13.30 -9.82
CA ILE A 24 1.52 -13.84 -10.82
C ILE A 24 2.82 -14.25 -10.13
N GLU A 25 3.42 -13.33 -9.36
CA GLU A 25 4.65 -13.59 -8.60
C GLU A 25 4.51 -14.80 -7.68
N TYR A 26 3.41 -14.90 -6.95
CA TYR A 26 3.12 -16.01 -6.05
C TYR A 26 3.02 -17.34 -6.81
N VAL A 27 2.23 -17.38 -7.88
CA VAL A 27 1.98 -18.61 -8.64
C VAL A 27 3.24 -19.10 -9.35
N GLU A 28 4.02 -18.19 -9.93
CA GLU A 28 5.28 -18.53 -10.61
C GLU A 28 6.35 -19.04 -9.64
N ASN A 29 6.36 -18.53 -8.41
CA ASN A 29 7.36 -18.87 -7.39
C ASN A 29 6.90 -19.94 -6.39
N MET A 30 5.63 -20.35 -6.42
CA MET A 30 5.10 -21.32 -5.47
C MET A 30 5.82 -22.67 -5.55
N ARG A 31 6.43 -23.07 -4.44
CA ARG A 31 7.21 -24.30 -4.28
C ARG A 31 7.03 -24.82 -2.87
N PHE A 32 7.20 -26.10 -2.69
CA PHE A 32 7.27 -26.72 -1.36
C PHE A 32 8.71 -27.21 -1.11
N SER A 33 9.33 -26.73 -0.05
CA SER A 33 10.65 -27.17 0.39
C SER A 33 10.58 -28.57 1.02
N ASP A 34 11.73 -29.21 1.17
CA ASP A 34 11.79 -30.49 1.91
C ASP A 34 11.30 -30.31 3.37
N THR A 35 11.51 -29.14 3.96
CA THR A 35 11.01 -28.80 5.30
C THR A 35 9.48 -28.75 5.35
N ASP A 36 8.84 -28.18 4.32
CA ASP A 36 7.37 -28.11 4.23
C ASP A 36 6.78 -29.51 4.07
N VAL A 37 7.34 -30.32 3.17
CA VAL A 37 6.89 -31.69 2.94
C VAL A 37 7.05 -32.54 4.22
N GLU A 38 8.16 -32.37 4.94
CA GLU A 38 8.37 -33.07 6.23
C GLU A 38 7.39 -32.60 7.31
N TYR A 39 7.07 -31.31 7.36
CA TYR A 39 6.02 -30.79 8.23
C TYR A 39 4.69 -31.48 7.96
N PHE A 40 4.24 -31.54 6.69
CA PHE A 40 2.99 -32.21 6.32
C PHE A 40 3.02 -33.71 6.62
N ARG A 41 4.17 -34.39 6.43
CA ARG A 41 4.32 -35.80 6.79
C ARG A 41 4.10 -36.05 8.27
N ARG A 42 4.63 -35.18 9.14
CA ARG A 42 4.45 -35.28 10.61
C ARG A 42 3.02 -35.06 11.07
N GLN A 43 2.17 -34.34 10.27
CA GLN A 43 0.76 -34.21 10.60
C GLN A 43 -0.01 -35.54 10.51
N GLY A 44 0.46 -36.49 9.70
CA GLY A 44 -0.13 -37.82 9.59
C GLY A 44 -1.49 -37.89 8.87
N ILE A 45 -1.93 -36.80 8.26
CA ILE A 45 -3.24 -36.70 7.59
C ILE A 45 -3.15 -36.76 6.05
N PHE A 46 -1.95 -36.63 5.50
CA PHE A 46 -1.73 -36.58 4.04
C PHE A 46 -1.21 -37.92 3.52
N HIS A 47 -1.78 -38.37 2.39
CA HIS A 47 -1.31 -39.58 1.71
C HIS A 47 0.10 -39.39 1.14
N LYS A 48 0.90 -40.43 1.12
CA LYS A 48 2.29 -40.41 0.65
C LYS A 48 2.43 -39.90 -0.79
N ASP A 49 1.48 -40.22 -1.66
CA ASP A 49 1.53 -39.82 -3.07
C ASP A 49 1.29 -38.33 -3.22
N PHE A 50 0.45 -37.73 -2.37
CA PHE A 50 0.26 -36.29 -2.31
C PHE A 50 1.54 -35.56 -1.83
N LEU A 51 2.22 -36.12 -0.80
CA LEU A 51 3.49 -35.55 -0.34
C LEU A 51 4.59 -35.64 -1.42
N ALA A 52 4.61 -36.70 -2.20
CA ALA A 52 5.49 -36.81 -3.36
C ALA A 52 5.15 -35.77 -4.45
N TYR A 53 3.87 -35.56 -4.71
CA TYR A 53 3.38 -34.53 -5.62
C TYR A 53 3.82 -33.11 -5.20
N LEU A 54 3.71 -32.77 -3.91
CA LEU A 54 4.11 -31.46 -3.39
C LEU A 54 5.60 -31.19 -3.58
N LYS A 55 6.45 -32.21 -3.44
CA LYS A 55 7.91 -32.08 -3.57
C LYS A 55 8.33 -31.51 -4.94
N ASP A 56 7.65 -31.92 -6.00
CA ASP A 56 7.93 -31.53 -7.38
C ASP A 56 6.92 -30.48 -7.90
N PHE A 57 6.12 -29.92 -7.01
CA PHE A 57 5.05 -29.01 -7.37
C PHE A 57 5.56 -27.79 -8.13
N ARG A 58 4.92 -27.54 -9.25
CA ARG A 58 4.96 -26.31 -10.05
C ARG A 58 3.54 -26.07 -10.54
N PHE A 59 3.05 -24.86 -10.45
CA PHE A 59 1.74 -24.55 -11.00
C PHE A 59 1.72 -24.84 -12.52
N ARG A 60 0.68 -25.52 -12.97
CA ARG A 60 0.47 -25.91 -14.37
C ARG A 60 -0.94 -25.52 -14.78
N GLY A 61 -1.06 -24.39 -15.40
CA GLY A 61 -2.35 -23.87 -15.81
C GLY A 61 -2.23 -22.47 -16.37
N ASP A 62 -3.37 -21.92 -16.74
CA ASP A 62 -3.51 -20.59 -17.28
C ASP A 62 -4.30 -19.70 -16.32
N ILE A 63 -3.93 -18.42 -16.25
CA ILE A 63 -4.66 -17.39 -15.52
C ILE A 63 -5.05 -16.30 -16.51
N TYR A 64 -6.33 -16.05 -16.61
CA TYR A 64 -6.92 -14.96 -17.40
C TYR A 64 -7.45 -13.91 -16.42
N ALA A 65 -7.05 -12.65 -16.60
CA ALA A 65 -7.47 -11.59 -15.68
C ALA A 65 -7.68 -10.27 -16.39
N MET A 66 -8.51 -9.41 -15.79
CA MET A 66 -8.57 -8.00 -16.16
C MET A 66 -7.25 -7.31 -15.82
N PRO A 67 -6.85 -6.26 -16.54
CA PRO A 67 -5.74 -5.40 -16.11
C PRO A 67 -6.03 -4.72 -14.77
N GLU A 68 -5.00 -4.53 -13.94
CA GLU A 68 -5.15 -3.76 -12.70
C GLU A 68 -5.61 -2.32 -12.98
N GLY A 69 -6.35 -1.74 -12.05
CA GLY A 69 -6.98 -0.43 -12.22
C GLY A 69 -8.32 -0.45 -12.96
N THR A 70 -8.72 -1.61 -13.51
CA THR A 70 -10.02 -1.76 -14.15
C THR A 70 -11.15 -1.64 -13.14
N VAL A 71 -12.22 -0.93 -13.52
CA VAL A 71 -13.48 -0.91 -12.76
C VAL A 71 -14.15 -2.26 -12.87
N MET A 72 -14.57 -2.83 -11.74
CA MET A 72 -15.27 -4.10 -11.68
C MET A 72 -16.60 -3.98 -10.93
N TYR A 73 -17.52 -4.86 -11.27
CA TYR A 73 -18.87 -4.94 -10.69
C TYR A 73 -19.11 -6.28 -10.02
N PRO A 74 -20.11 -6.38 -9.12
CA PRO A 74 -20.44 -7.64 -8.47
C PRO A 74 -20.80 -8.75 -9.46
N ASN A 75 -20.34 -9.97 -9.16
CA ASN A 75 -20.60 -11.20 -9.90
C ASN A 75 -20.02 -11.27 -11.34
N GLU A 76 -19.14 -10.35 -11.69
CA GLU A 76 -18.36 -10.44 -12.93
C GLU A 76 -17.02 -11.13 -12.66
N PRO A 77 -16.62 -12.15 -13.45
CA PRO A 77 -15.31 -12.75 -13.34
C PRO A 77 -14.20 -11.72 -13.61
N ILE A 78 -13.32 -11.51 -12.63
CA ILE A 78 -12.19 -10.58 -12.72
C ILE A 78 -10.88 -11.31 -12.96
N LEU A 79 -10.82 -12.58 -12.55
CA LEU A 79 -9.70 -13.49 -12.79
C LEU A 79 -10.25 -14.91 -12.87
N THR A 80 -9.81 -15.68 -13.88
CA THR A 80 -10.17 -17.08 -14.09
C THR A 80 -8.92 -17.94 -14.06
N VAL A 81 -8.93 -19.01 -13.29
CA VAL A 81 -7.86 -20.01 -13.23
C VAL A 81 -8.32 -21.30 -13.90
N VAL A 82 -7.59 -21.74 -14.93
CA VAL A 82 -7.78 -23.01 -15.64
C VAL A 82 -6.57 -23.90 -15.38
N ALA A 83 -6.71 -24.90 -14.52
CA ALA A 83 -5.62 -25.75 -14.08
C ALA A 83 -6.12 -27.13 -13.64
N PRO A 84 -5.23 -28.16 -13.48
CA PRO A 84 -5.58 -29.37 -12.76
C PRO A 84 -6.17 -29.04 -11.38
N LEU A 85 -7.15 -29.82 -10.93
CA LEU A 85 -7.90 -29.53 -9.71
C LEU A 85 -7.00 -29.26 -8.51
N VAL A 86 -5.96 -30.07 -8.32
CA VAL A 86 -5.04 -29.92 -7.17
C VAL A 86 -4.28 -28.60 -7.27
N ASP A 87 -3.78 -28.25 -8.43
CA ASP A 87 -3.03 -27.01 -8.68
C ASP A 87 -3.94 -25.80 -8.40
N ALA A 88 -5.16 -25.81 -8.92
CA ALA A 88 -6.15 -24.74 -8.71
C ALA A 88 -6.50 -24.56 -7.22
N GLN A 89 -6.75 -25.66 -6.50
CA GLN A 89 -7.08 -25.59 -5.06
C GLN A 89 -5.92 -25.08 -4.19
N LEU A 90 -4.67 -25.41 -4.54
CA LEU A 90 -3.50 -24.97 -3.78
C LEU A 90 -3.26 -23.46 -3.88
N VAL A 91 -3.62 -22.83 -5.00
CA VAL A 91 -3.38 -21.38 -5.20
C VAL A 91 -4.58 -20.51 -4.84
N GLU A 92 -5.79 -21.08 -4.75
CA GLU A 92 -7.05 -20.33 -4.58
C GLU A 92 -7.01 -19.33 -3.42
N THR A 93 -6.71 -19.79 -2.22
CA THR A 93 -6.75 -18.94 -1.02
C THR A 93 -5.78 -17.77 -1.11
N ALA A 94 -4.57 -17.99 -1.62
CA ALA A 94 -3.58 -16.94 -1.77
C ALA A 94 -4.00 -15.91 -2.81
N ILE A 95 -4.56 -16.35 -3.95
CA ILE A 95 -5.11 -15.47 -4.99
C ILE A 95 -6.21 -14.58 -4.40
N LEU A 96 -7.17 -15.20 -3.71
CA LEU A 96 -8.28 -14.47 -3.07
C LEU A 96 -7.79 -13.44 -2.05
N ALA A 97 -6.80 -13.80 -1.22
CA ALA A 97 -6.26 -12.90 -0.21
C ALA A 97 -5.57 -11.67 -0.85
N GLN A 98 -4.75 -11.88 -1.88
CA GLN A 98 -4.07 -10.80 -2.59
C GLN A 98 -5.04 -9.85 -3.27
N VAL A 99 -5.98 -10.40 -4.03
CA VAL A 99 -6.97 -9.62 -4.78
C VAL A 99 -7.90 -8.87 -3.83
N ASN A 100 -8.41 -9.53 -2.77
CA ASN A 100 -9.33 -8.91 -1.83
C ASN A 100 -8.72 -7.71 -1.13
N HIS A 101 -7.54 -7.88 -0.50
CA HIS A 101 -6.86 -6.80 0.22
C HIS A 101 -6.57 -5.60 -0.68
N GLN A 102 -5.91 -5.85 -1.81
CA GLN A 102 -5.46 -4.77 -2.69
C GLN A 102 -6.63 -4.07 -3.39
N SER A 103 -7.66 -4.81 -3.83
CA SER A 103 -8.83 -4.21 -4.46
C SER A 103 -9.66 -3.37 -3.50
N LEU A 104 -9.80 -3.76 -2.23
CA LEU A 104 -10.45 -2.94 -1.20
C LEU A 104 -9.71 -1.61 -0.99
N ILE A 105 -8.39 -1.64 -0.88
CA ILE A 105 -7.57 -0.44 -0.72
C ILE A 105 -7.62 0.44 -1.97
N ALA A 106 -7.44 -0.12 -3.16
CA ALA A 106 -7.51 0.61 -4.42
C ALA A 106 -8.86 1.30 -4.61
N THR A 107 -9.95 0.62 -4.26
CA THR A 107 -11.31 1.17 -4.34
C THR A 107 -11.49 2.36 -3.39
N LYS A 108 -11.07 2.24 -2.14
CA LYS A 108 -11.11 3.35 -1.17
C LYS A 108 -10.24 4.52 -1.64
N ALA A 109 -9.02 4.23 -2.09
CA ALA A 109 -8.09 5.23 -2.61
C ALA A 109 -8.67 5.96 -3.83
N ARG A 110 -9.34 5.25 -4.74
CA ARG A 110 -10.00 5.87 -5.90
C ARG A 110 -11.07 6.87 -5.50
N ARG A 111 -11.89 6.55 -4.52
CA ARG A 111 -12.92 7.46 -4.02
C ARG A 111 -12.31 8.73 -3.40
N ILE A 112 -11.25 8.57 -2.61
CA ILE A 112 -10.52 9.69 -1.99
C ILE A 112 -9.86 10.55 -3.08
N ALA A 113 -9.15 9.95 -4.03
CA ALA A 113 -8.50 10.66 -5.13
C ALA A 113 -9.53 11.42 -6.01
N PHE A 114 -10.70 10.84 -6.25
CA PHE A 114 -11.78 11.50 -6.95
C PHE A 114 -12.31 12.71 -6.16
N ALA A 115 -12.54 12.55 -4.87
CA ALA A 115 -13.00 13.64 -4.00
C ALA A 115 -11.96 14.77 -3.87
N ALA A 116 -10.68 14.47 -4.04
CA ALA A 116 -9.58 15.45 -4.00
C ALA A 116 -9.56 16.38 -5.22
N GLN A 117 -10.33 16.10 -6.29
CA GLN A 117 -10.47 16.97 -7.46
C GLN A 117 -9.12 17.44 -8.05
N GLY A 118 -8.20 16.50 -8.25
CA GLY A 118 -6.87 16.76 -8.81
C GLY A 118 -5.81 17.25 -7.81
N ARG A 119 -6.18 17.43 -6.54
CA ARG A 119 -5.19 17.72 -5.49
C ARG A 119 -4.38 16.46 -5.16
N THR A 120 -3.14 16.68 -4.74
CA THR A 120 -2.26 15.61 -4.28
C THR A 120 -2.85 14.87 -3.09
N VAL A 121 -2.83 13.54 -3.16
CA VAL A 121 -3.18 12.65 -2.05
C VAL A 121 -2.01 11.71 -1.81
N SER A 122 -1.53 11.63 -0.59
CA SER A 122 -0.46 10.70 -0.20
C SER A 122 -0.95 9.68 0.83
N ASP A 123 -0.51 8.45 0.68
CA ASP A 123 -0.79 7.39 1.66
C ASP A 123 0.17 7.48 2.86
N PHE A 124 -0.39 7.73 4.04
CA PHE A 124 0.33 7.73 5.31
C PHE A 124 -0.25 6.69 6.28
N GLY A 125 -0.87 5.66 5.76
CA GLY A 125 -1.64 4.66 6.51
C GLY A 125 -0.86 3.50 7.09
N ALA A 126 0.45 3.35 6.80
CA ALA A 126 1.24 2.15 7.12
C ALA A 126 1.08 1.67 8.57
N ARG A 127 1.16 2.57 9.57
CA ARG A 127 1.02 2.21 10.99
C ARG A 127 -0.36 1.68 11.40
N ARG A 128 -1.34 1.73 10.52
CA ARG A 128 -2.72 1.25 10.71
C ARG A 128 -3.05 0.01 9.88
N ALA A 129 -2.08 -0.46 9.09
CA ALA A 129 -2.21 -1.71 8.34
C ALA A 129 -2.09 -2.92 9.28
N HIS A 130 -2.59 -4.07 8.84
CA HIS A 130 -2.63 -5.28 9.67
C HIS A 130 -1.25 -5.93 9.86
N ASN A 131 -0.27 -5.61 9.02
CA ASN A 131 1.15 -5.97 9.15
C ASN A 131 1.99 -5.19 8.12
N MET A 132 3.30 -5.46 8.04
CA MET A 132 4.20 -4.77 7.13
C MET A 132 3.89 -5.04 5.66
N ASP A 133 3.55 -6.28 5.30
CA ASP A 133 3.20 -6.63 3.91
C ASP A 133 1.90 -5.94 3.50
N ALA A 134 0.90 -5.93 4.38
CA ALA A 134 -0.34 -5.19 4.16
C ALA A 134 -0.11 -3.67 3.98
N ALA A 135 0.87 -3.08 4.67
CA ALA A 135 1.26 -1.69 4.47
C ALA A 135 1.91 -1.47 3.09
N THR A 136 2.83 -2.35 2.70
CA THR A 136 3.58 -2.24 1.44
C THR A 136 2.66 -2.44 0.23
N TYR A 137 1.90 -3.53 0.21
CA TYR A 137 0.95 -3.80 -0.89
C TYR A 137 -0.27 -2.88 -0.86
N GLY A 138 -0.66 -2.41 0.33
CA GLY A 138 -1.69 -1.39 0.48
C GLY A 138 -1.29 -0.06 -0.14
N ALA A 139 -0.04 0.39 0.03
CA ALA A 139 0.48 1.59 -0.62
C ALA A 139 0.50 1.46 -2.15
N ARG A 140 0.89 0.28 -2.67
CA ARG A 140 0.80 -0.02 -4.11
C ARG A 140 -0.64 0.04 -4.62
N ALA A 141 -1.55 -0.60 -3.92
CA ALA A 141 -2.97 -0.59 -4.27
C ALA A 141 -3.57 0.82 -4.23
N ALA A 142 -3.19 1.63 -3.25
CA ALA A 142 -3.60 3.03 -3.18
C ALA A 142 -3.10 3.84 -4.39
N TYR A 143 -1.87 3.59 -4.84
CA TYR A 143 -1.31 4.22 -6.03
C TYR A 143 -2.08 3.83 -7.30
N ILE A 144 -2.44 2.56 -7.47
CA ILE A 144 -3.35 2.10 -8.55
C ILE A 144 -4.69 2.82 -8.47
N GLY A 145 -5.22 3.08 -7.27
CA GLY A 145 -6.45 3.84 -7.03
C GLY A 145 -6.35 5.34 -7.33
N GLY A 146 -5.14 5.87 -7.60
CA GLY A 146 -4.91 7.26 -7.99
C GLY A 146 -4.33 8.16 -6.88
N VAL A 147 -3.86 7.57 -5.78
CA VAL A 147 -3.01 8.25 -4.80
C VAL A 147 -1.65 8.53 -5.43
N THR A 148 -1.06 9.68 -5.16
CA THR A 148 0.11 10.19 -5.89
C THR A 148 1.46 9.85 -5.23
N GLY A 149 1.46 9.34 -4.00
CA GLY A 149 2.67 8.97 -3.28
C GLY A 149 2.38 8.29 -1.95
N THR A 150 3.43 7.83 -1.27
CA THR A 150 3.32 7.13 0.01
C THR A 150 4.44 7.51 0.97
N ALA A 151 4.21 7.38 2.27
CA ALA A 151 5.26 7.43 3.29
C ALA A 151 5.92 6.05 3.52
N THR A 152 5.44 5.00 2.86
CA THR A 152 5.96 3.64 3.00
C THR A 152 7.15 3.43 2.07
N CYS A 153 8.36 3.64 2.56
CA CYS A 153 9.59 3.57 1.76
C CYS A 153 9.80 2.22 1.06
N SER A 154 9.40 1.11 1.70
CA SER A 154 9.47 -0.22 1.07
C SER A 154 8.62 -0.29 -0.22
N ALA A 155 7.42 0.27 -0.20
CA ALA A 155 6.57 0.34 -1.38
C ALA A 155 7.16 1.26 -2.46
N GLY A 156 7.74 2.40 -2.04
CA GLY A 156 8.46 3.28 -2.96
C GLY A 156 9.60 2.55 -3.68
N GLN A 157 10.40 1.80 -2.94
CA GLN A 157 11.52 1.03 -3.48
C GLN A 157 11.08 -0.13 -4.38
N MET A 158 10.06 -0.89 -3.96
CA MET A 158 9.63 -2.10 -4.70
C MET A 158 8.85 -1.77 -5.97
N PHE A 159 8.08 -0.68 -5.97
CA PHE A 159 7.10 -0.38 -7.02
C PHE A 159 7.32 0.98 -7.70
N ASP A 160 8.45 1.63 -7.42
CA ASP A 160 8.80 2.96 -7.97
C ASP A 160 7.71 4.03 -7.70
N ILE A 161 7.07 3.96 -6.53
CA ILE A 161 6.05 4.92 -6.11
C ILE A 161 6.75 6.13 -5.48
N PRO A 162 6.39 7.37 -5.86
CA PRO A 162 6.95 8.56 -5.24
C PRO A 162 6.77 8.53 -3.72
N ILE A 163 7.88 8.74 -3.00
CA ILE A 163 7.82 8.81 -1.54
C ILE A 163 7.64 10.24 -1.08
N SER A 164 6.86 10.43 -0.03
CA SER A 164 6.66 11.73 0.63
C SER A 164 6.56 11.51 2.13
N GLY A 165 6.90 12.56 2.88
CA GLY A 165 6.83 12.53 4.32
C GLY A 165 6.85 13.94 4.88
N THR A 166 6.61 14.05 6.18
CA THR A 166 6.66 15.28 6.96
C THR A 166 7.50 15.05 8.21
N MET A 167 7.84 16.15 8.91
CA MET A 167 8.33 16.02 10.27
C MET A 167 7.27 15.36 11.16
N ALA A 168 7.68 14.76 12.26
CA ALA A 168 6.79 14.21 13.27
C ALA A 168 6.64 15.18 14.45
N HIS A 169 5.58 15.03 15.27
CA HIS A 169 5.44 15.79 16.51
C HIS A 169 6.64 15.61 17.44
N SER A 170 7.23 14.40 17.48
CA SER A 170 8.46 14.13 18.25
C SER A 170 9.67 14.98 17.81
N TRP A 171 9.76 15.34 16.53
CA TRP A 171 10.76 16.30 16.05
C TRP A 171 10.56 17.67 16.68
N VAL A 172 9.32 18.18 16.65
CA VAL A 172 9.00 19.49 17.25
C VAL A 172 9.26 19.48 18.75
N MET A 173 8.83 18.43 19.44
CA MET A 173 9.01 18.26 20.90
C MET A 173 10.46 18.00 21.35
N TYR A 174 11.34 17.64 20.42
CA TYR A 174 12.77 17.44 20.72
C TYR A 174 13.50 18.78 20.99
N TYR A 175 13.02 19.87 20.42
CA TYR A 175 13.58 21.21 20.59
C TYR A 175 12.84 21.94 21.71
N ASP A 176 13.53 22.95 22.30
CA ASP A 176 12.96 23.75 23.39
C ASP A 176 11.73 24.58 22.97
N ASP A 177 11.60 24.89 21.68
CA ASP A 177 10.47 25.63 21.11
C ASP A 177 10.22 25.27 19.64
N GLU A 178 8.98 25.51 19.16
CA GLU A 178 8.55 25.20 17.79
C GLU A 178 9.32 26.00 16.74
N TYR A 179 9.65 27.26 17.02
CA TYR A 179 10.41 28.07 16.07
C TYR A 179 11.77 27.45 15.75
N THR A 180 12.49 27.00 16.76
CA THR A 180 13.78 26.33 16.59
C THR A 180 13.65 25.05 15.79
N ALA A 181 12.62 24.25 16.04
CA ALA A 181 12.33 23.04 15.27
C ALA A 181 12.09 23.37 13.80
N PHE A 182 11.23 24.33 13.50
CA PHE A 182 10.90 24.75 12.13
C PHE A 182 12.10 25.38 11.43
N LYS A 183 12.88 26.22 12.12
CA LYS A 183 14.11 26.80 11.59
C LYS A 183 15.09 25.72 11.15
N LYS A 184 15.36 24.74 12.01
CA LYS A 184 16.26 23.61 11.68
C LYS A 184 15.78 22.77 10.50
N TYR A 185 14.49 22.57 10.42
CA TYR A 185 13.91 21.85 9.27
C TYR A 185 14.04 22.66 7.97
N ALA A 186 13.75 23.98 8.01
CA ALA A 186 13.88 24.86 6.85
C ALA A 186 15.34 24.99 6.37
N GLU A 187 16.31 25.04 7.28
CA GLU A 187 17.74 25.05 6.96
C GLU A 187 18.15 23.77 6.22
N THR A 188 17.54 22.61 6.57
CA THR A 188 17.86 21.30 5.96
C THR A 188 17.12 21.06 4.65
N TYR A 189 15.84 21.47 4.56
CA TYR A 189 14.97 21.22 3.42
C TYR A 189 14.33 22.50 2.86
N PRO A 190 15.14 23.48 2.39
CA PRO A 190 14.62 24.78 2.01
C PRO A 190 13.67 24.75 0.81
N ASP A 191 13.81 23.77 -0.09
CA ASP A 191 12.98 23.61 -1.26
C ASP A 191 11.65 22.89 -1.00
N ASN A 192 11.56 22.14 0.10
CA ASN A 192 10.40 21.29 0.44
C ASN A 192 9.93 21.49 1.89
N ALA A 193 10.10 22.70 2.43
CA ALA A 193 9.69 22.99 3.80
C ALA A 193 8.16 22.95 3.92
N VAL A 194 7.65 21.98 4.69
CA VAL A 194 6.28 21.86 5.17
C VAL A 194 6.35 21.69 6.69
N PHE A 195 5.66 22.51 7.46
CA PHE A 195 5.77 22.49 8.91
C PHE A 195 4.54 21.88 9.57
N LEU A 196 4.76 21.07 10.60
CA LEU A 196 3.72 20.46 11.42
C LEU A 196 3.37 21.42 12.57
N VAL A 197 2.27 22.15 12.44
CA VAL A 197 1.94 23.29 13.30
C VAL A 197 0.98 22.98 14.44
N ASP A 198 0.53 21.72 14.55
CA ASP A 198 -0.49 21.29 15.52
C ASP A 198 0.09 20.53 16.74
N THR A 199 1.39 20.71 17.02
CA THR A 199 2.01 20.07 18.19
C THR A 199 1.46 20.62 19.51
N TYR A 200 1.27 21.94 19.61
CA TYR A 200 0.79 22.62 20.83
C TYR A 200 -0.48 23.44 20.56
N ASP A 201 -0.34 24.65 20.02
CA ASP A 201 -1.43 25.55 19.68
C ASP A 201 -1.24 26.07 18.26
N VAL A 202 -2.14 25.68 17.36
CA VAL A 202 -2.05 26.01 15.93
C VAL A 202 -2.04 27.52 15.72
N ILE A 203 -2.95 28.25 16.37
CA ILE A 203 -3.20 29.67 16.11
C ILE A 203 -2.21 30.58 16.85
N HIS A 204 -1.91 30.26 18.10
CA HIS A 204 -1.11 31.15 18.95
C HIS A 204 0.38 30.79 18.99
N SER A 205 0.76 29.61 18.50
CA SER A 205 2.15 29.12 18.46
C SER A 205 2.56 28.62 17.08
N GLY A 206 1.94 27.56 16.58
CA GLY A 206 2.38 26.88 15.37
C GLY A 206 2.47 27.78 14.13
N ILE A 207 1.38 28.46 13.77
CA ILE A 207 1.34 29.35 12.60
C ILE A 207 2.27 30.56 12.76
N PRO A 208 2.28 31.29 13.90
CA PRO A 208 3.23 32.40 14.09
C PRO A 208 4.70 31.96 13.95
N ASN A 209 5.08 30.84 14.55
CA ASN A 209 6.43 30.31 14.47
C ASN A 209 6.78 29.80 13.07
N ALA A 210 5.83 29.20 12.34
CA ALA A 210 6.01 28.79 10.96
C ALA A 210 6.28 30.00 10.04
N ILE A 211 5.50 31.08 10.17
CA ILE A 211 5.69 32.32 9.43
C ILE A 211 7.05 32.95 9.76
N ARG A 212 7.42 32.98 11.04
CA ARG A 212 8.70 33.53 11.48
C ARG A 212 9.88 32.73 10.89
N ALA A 213 9.85 31.40 11.00
CA ALA A 213 10.90 30.55 10.46
C ALA A 213 11.01 30.67 8.92
N ALA A 214 9.88 30.79 8.20
CA ALA A 214 9.89 31.02 6.78
C ALA A 214 10.57 32.35 6.41
N LYS A 215 10.22 33.45 7.10
CA LYS A 215 10.84 34.77 6.87
C LYS A 215 12.32 34.79 7.20
N ASP A 216 12.72 34.14 8.29
CA ASP A 216 14.10 34.19 8.75
C ASP A 216 15.04 33.28 7.96
N VAL A 217 14.53 32.19 7.36
CA VAL A 217 15.35 31.18 6.69
C VAL A 217 15.08 31.12 5.19
N LEU A 218 13.81 31.00 4.79
CA LEU A 218 13.45 30.74 3.39
C LEU A 218 13.50 32.01 2.52
N ASP A 219 12.96 33.13 3.02
CA ASP A 219 12.93 34.39 2.26
C ASP A 219 14.33 34.86 1.86
N PRO A 220 15.38 34.83 2.73
CA PRO A 220 16.75 35.20 2.33
C PRO A 220 17.32 34.31 1.24
N LEU A 221 16.85 33.06 1.10
CA LEU A 221 17.26 32.10 0.07
C LEU A 221 16.41 32.23 -1.20
N GLY A 222 15.46 33.17 -1.26
CA GLY A 222 14.50 33.25 -2.37
C GLY A 222 13.54 32.06 -2.46
N LYS A 223 13.35 31.33 -1.34
CA LYS A 223 12.47 30.14 -1.25
C LYS A 223 11.17 30.51 -0.54
N ARG A 224 10.21 29.62 -0.59
CA ARG A 224 8.90 29.80 0.05
C ARG A 224 8.51 28.56 0.83
N LEU A 225 7.82 28.78 1.94
CA LEU A 225 7.14 27.71 2.67
C LEU A 225 6.12 27.05 1.73
N LYS A 226 6.18 25.72 1.60
CA LYS A 226 5.28 24.94 0.74
C LYS A 226 3.92 24.69 1.38
N GLY A 227 3.87 24.64 2.72
CA GLY A 227 2.63 24.40 3.45
C GLY A 227 2.83 24.22 4.94
N VAL A 228 1.74 24.09 5.61
CA VAL A 228 1.60 23.74 7.03
C VAL A 228 0.61 22.61 7.18
#